data_feb84f2399770bc00c941f695ed64da9
#
_entry.id   feb84f2399770bc00c941f695ed64da9
#
_cell.length_a   1.000
_cell.length_b   1.000
_cell.length_c   1.000
_cell.angle_alpha   90.00
_cell.angle_beta   90.00
_cell.angle_gamma   90.00
#
_symmetry.space_group_name_H-M   'P 1'
#
loop_
_entity.id
_entity.type
_entity.pdbx_description
1 polymer ?
#
loop_
_entity_poly.entity_id
_entity_poly.type
_entity_poly.pdbx_seq_one_letter_code
_entity_poly.pdbx_strand_id
1 'polypeptide(L)'
;MKSIRILLLSIIFTCPALKAEARQTNTSQIYIPWTKGALETNRYRNLFVEMGYTQKQVDAKLKEVFNDVFNGPNKVYFEVGDSLGYITDIKNHDVRTEGMSYGMMIAVQFNRKDIFDRIWRWSKKYMQHQNGPREGYFAWSCKTDGTQNSEGSASDGELYYITSLIFASNKWGDDTGINYRKEAQKILTCAFSKDGEEGVMPLINKDNYLITFTPDKFGSRFTDPSYHIPAFYEVWSRWAYDGRTDFWRQAATAAREYLHKVVNDKTGLNPDMSNYDGTSMNFNRFGGNNFRYDSWRVPANIALDYQWSCTDRDWQQKYGEKIQNFFYSQGLDKFIDQYHTDGTLPSQEEILPAGDYPKALRHSIGLLATAASASLMCSHSISKEFVDALWNARHEPSPDGYFDAYYDGLLRLFQFMQLSGNYRVILPEAAGREPKLDEYFAPVSKQVDRKSTRLNSS
;
A
#
# COMPACT_ATOMS: atom_id res chain seq x y z
N MET A 1 -65.10 -13.76 -48.56
CA MET A 1 -63.74 -14.17 -48.15
C MET A 1 -62.82 -12.99 -48.35
N LYS A 2 -62.47 -12.21 -47.30
CA LYS A 2 -61.58 -11.04 -47.36
C LYS A 2 -60.23 -11.44 -46.73
N SER A 3 -59.18 -11.45 -47.51
CA SER A 3 -57.80 -11.72 -47.08
C SER A 3 -57.23 -10.50 -46.36
N ILE A 4 -56.84 -10.66 -45.09
CA ILE A 4 -56.10 -9.68 -44.29
C ILE A 4 -54.61 -9.93 -44.54
N ARG A 5 -53.89 -8.94 -45.15
CA ARG A 5 -52.42 -8.95 -45.21
C ARG A 5 -51.88 -8.30 -43.95
N ILE A 6 -51.14 -9.06 -43.15
CA ILE A 6 -50.36 -8.56 -42.02
C ILE A 6 -49.03 -8.03 -42.53
N LEU A 7 -48.81 -6.74 -42.32
CA LEU A 7 -47.53 -6.07 -42.62
C LEU A 7 -46.62 -6.21 -41.39
N LEU A 8 -45.59 -7.02 -41.48
CA LEU A 8 -44.52 -7.10 -40.46
C LEU A 8 -43.57 -5.91 -40.66
N LEU A 9 -43.59 -4.95 -39.73
CA LEU A 9 -42.59 -3.90 -39.64
C LEU A 9 -41.38 -4.46 -38.86
N SER A 10 -40.29 -4.72 -39.54
CA SER A 10 -39.01 -5.03 -38.90
C SER A 10 -38.33 -3.75 -38.45
N ILE A 11 -38.33 -3.51 -37.11
CA ILE A 11 -37.55 -2.45 -36.50
C ILE A 11 -36.10 -2.93 -36.39
N ILE A 12 -35.23 -2.37 -37.22
CA ILE A 12 -33.78 -2.57 -37.13
C ILE A 12 -33.30 -1.67 -35.98
N PHE A 13 -32.98 -2.26 -34.85
CA PHE A 13 -32.19 -1.58 -33.81
C PHE A 13 -30.74 -1.46 -34.28
N THR A 14 -30.35 -0.27 -34.71
CA THR A 14 -28.94 0.05 -34.89
C THR A 14 -28.34 0.32 -33.54
N CYS A 15 -27.61 -0.66 -33.03
CA CYS A 15 -26.72 -0.47 -31.89
C CYS A 15 -25.61 0.51 -32.28
N PRO A 16 -25.41 1.65 -31.57
CA PRO A 16 -24.25 2.48 -31.84
C PRO A 16 -23.00 1.73 -31.42
N ALA A 17 -22.23 1.25 -32.37
CA ALA A 17 -20.90 0.73 -32.12
C ALA A 17 -20.07 1.84 -31.43
N LEU A 18 -19.74 1.67 -30.15
CA LEU A 18 -18.71 2.44 -29.49
C LEU A 18 -17.44 2.24 -30.30
N LYS A 19 -17.04 3.26 -31.05
CA LYS A 19 -15.72 3.34 -31.66
C LYS A 19 -14.70 3.33 -30.52
N ALA A 20 -14.01 2.21 -30.33
CA ALA A 20 -12.77 2.19 -29.58
C ALA A 20 -11.81 3.15 -30.30
N GLU A 21 -11.53 4.29 -29.70
CA GLU A 21 -10.47 5.17 -30.19
C GLU A 21 -9.18 4.39 -30.20
N ALA A 22 -8.60 4.22 -31.39
CA ALA A 22 -7.35 3.53 -31.58
C ALA A 22 -6.27 4.27 -30.77
N ARG A 23 -5.70 3.60 -29.78
CA ARG A 23 -4.51 4.03 -29.06
C ARG A 23 -3.39 4.29 -30.06
N GLN A 24 -2.92 5.53 -30.16
CA GLN A 24 -1.61 5.80 -30.74
C GLN A 24 -0.57 5.25 -29.76
N THR A 25 -0.10 4.04 -30.00
CA THR A 25 1.05 3.47 -29.30
C THR A 25 2.29 4.22 -29.73
N ASN A 26 2.72 5.15 -28.91
CA ASN A 26 4.02 5.82 -29.08
C ASN A 26 5.11 4.82 -28.65
N THR A 27 5.58 4.02 -29.60
CA THR A 27 6.45 2.84 -29.40
C THR A 27 7.94 3.18 -29.20
N SER A 28 8.31 4.44 -28.97
CA SER A 28 9.71 4.85 -29.01
C SER A 28 10.28 5.60 -27.80
N GLN A 29 9.59 5.68 -26.68
CA GLN A 29 10.28 6.17 -25.48
C GLN A 29 11.04 5.03 -24.82
N ILE A 30 12.36 5.02 -25.02
CA ILE A 30 13.30 4.17 -24.29
C ILE A 30 13.21 4.61 -22.82
N TYR A 31 12.84 3.67 -21.95
CA TYR A 31 12.91 3.85 -20.52
C TYR A 31 14.34 4.22 -20.11
N ILE A 32 14.53 5.41 -19.56
CA ILE A 32 15.81 5.81 -18.95
C ILE A 32 15.69 5.46 -17.45
N PRO A 33 16.47 4.51 -16.95
CA PRO A 33 16.45 4.15 -15.54
C PRO A 33 16.72 5.38 -14.67
N TRP A 34 15.92 5.58 -13.63
CA TRP A 34 16.19 6.63 -12.66
C TRP A 34 17.49 6.31 -11.92
N THR A 35 18.30 7.33 -11.69
CA THR A 35 19.53 7.23 -10.92
C THR A 35 19.41 7.84 -9.52
N LYS A 36 18.31 8.56 -9.28
CA LYS A 36 18.00 9.25 -8.03
C LYS A 36 16.51 9.18 -7.76
N GLY A 37 16.15 8.93 -6.50
CA GLY A 37 14.76 8.83 -6.07
C GLY A 37 14.10 10.20 -5.81
N ALA A 38 12.81 10.14 -5.49
CA ALA A 38 11.99 11.32 -5.23
C ALA A 38 12.43 12.11 -3.98
N LEU A 39 13.06 11.46 -3.01
CA LEU A 39 13.65 12.11 -1.83
C LEU A 39 14.68 13.17 -2.19
N GLU A 40 15.40 13.00 -3.31
CA GLU A 40 16.37 13.97 -3.82
C GLU A 40 15.79 14.87 -4.91
N THR A 41 14.92 14.34 -5.75
CA THR A 41 14.50 15.00 -7.00
C THR A 41 13.09 15.58 -6.94
N ASN A 42 12.27 15.15 -5.98
CA ASN A 42 10.81 15.40 -5.92
C ASN A 42 10.08 15.05 -7.24
N ARG A 43 10.60 14.06 -7.99
CA ARG A 43 10.05 13.62 -9.28
C ARG A 43 9.40 12.26 -9.12
N TYR A 44 8.26 12.07 -9.78
CA TYR A 44 7.49 10.83 -9.74
C TYR A 44 7.10 10.44 -11.16
N ARG A 45 7.18 9.15 -11.45
CA ARG A 45 6.63 8.60 -12.71
C ARG A 45 5.11 8.53 -12.62
N ASN A 46 4.47 8.77 -13.75
CA ASN A 46 3.06 8.45 -13.94
C ASN A 46 2.94 7.42 -15.07
N LEU A 47 2.92 6.14 -14.70
CA LEU A 47 2.92 5.04 -15.67
C LEU A 47 1.64 5.02 -16.51
N PHE A 48 0.52 5.47 -15.98
CA PHE A 48 -0.71 5.56 -16.76
C PHE A 48 -0.59 6.59 -17.89
N VAL A 49 0.01 7.75 -17.61
CA VAL A 49 0.31 8.74 -18.66
C VAL A 49 1.34 8.22 -19.65
N GLU A 50 2.38 7.52 -19.19
CA GLU A 50 3.37 6.86 -20.05
C GLU A 50 2.72 5.78 -20.93
N MET A 51 1.61 5.19 -20.50
CA MET A 51 0.80 4.24 -21.27
C MET A 51 -0.16 4.89 -22.28
N GLY A 52 -0.27 6.23 -22.27
CA GLY A 52 -1.11 7.00 -23.18
C GLY A 52 -2.47 7.43 -22.64
N TYR A 53 -2.75 7.18 -21.35
CA TYR A 53 -3.92 7.80 -20.71
C TYR A 53 -3.67 9.29 -20.48
N THR A 54 -4.69 10.12 -20.66
CA THR A 54 -4.59 11.55 -20.35
C THR A 54 -4.56 11.76 -18.85
N GLN A 55 -3.92 12.83 -18.36
CA GLN A 55 -3.92 13.18 -16.94
C GLN A 55 -5.35 13.27 -16.39
N LYS A 56 -6.29 13.84 -17.17
CA LYS A 56 -7.72 13.93 -16.77
C LYS A 56 -8.34 12.55 -16.52
N GLN A 57 -8.02 11.55 -17.34
CA GLN A 57 -8.48 10.17 -17.12
C GLN A 57 -7.87 9.57 -15.88
N VAL A 58 -6.56 9.79 -15.64
CA VAL A 58 -5.87 9.31 -14.44
C VAL A 58 -6.47 9.92 -13.18
N ASP A 59 -6.71 11.24 -13.17
CA ASP A 59 -7.31 11.94 -12.04
C ASP A 59 -8.73 11.45 -11.76
N ALA A 60 -9.52 11.22 -12.80
CA ALA A 60 -10.88 10.69 -12.67
C ALA A 60 -10.86 9.26 -12.12
N LYS A 61 -9.96 8.39 -12.62
CA LYS A 61 -9.81 7.02 -12.14
C LYS A 61 -9.34 6.98 -10.68
N LEU A 62 -8.39 7.83 -10.32
CA LEU A 62 -7.91 7.91 -8.94
C LEU A 62 -9.01 8.35 -7.96
N LYS A 63 -9.86 9.31 -8.38
CA LYS A 63 -11.06 9.70 -7.60
C LYS A 63 -12.08 8.58 -7.50
N GLU A 64 -12.30 7.82 -8.59
CA GLU A 64 -13.17 6.64 -8.59
C GLU A 64 -12.70 5.63 -7.55
N VAL A 65 -11.43 5.23 -7.60
CA VAL A 65 -10.86 4.22 -6.69
C VAL A 65 -10.84 4.73 -5.23
N PHE A 66 -10.58 6.02 -5.01
CA PHE A 66 -10.73 6.63 -3.68
C PHE A 66 -12.18 6.54 -3.18
N ASN A 67 -13.15 6.84 -4.04
CA ASN A 67 -14.57 6.78 -3.66
C ASN A 67 -15.03 5.35 -3.36
N ASP A 68 -14.51 4.34 -4.05
CA ASP A 68 -14.83 2.93 -3.74
C ASP A 68 -14.51 2.61 -2.27
N VAL A 69 -13.39 3.12 -1.75
CA VAL A 69 -12.92 2.86 -0.38
C VAL A 69 -13.61 3.75 0.67
N PHE A 70 -13.86 5.03 0.34
CA PHE A 70 -14.27 6.04 1.34
C PHE A 70 -15.73 6.46 1.25
N ASN A 71 -16.36 6.42 0.09
CA ASN A 71 -17.69 7.02 -0.12
C ASN A 71 -18.69 6.10 -0.82
N GLY A 72 -18.23 5.09 -1.56
CA GLY A 72 -19.06 4.21 -2.38
C GLY A 72 -19.94 3.24 -1.57
N PRO A 73 -20.75 2.42 -2.26
CA PRO A 73 -21.64 1.46 -1.60
C PRO A 73 -20.87 0.37 -0.82
N ASN A 74 -19.66 0.05 -1.25
CA ASN A 74 -18.79 -0.95 -0.62
C ASN A 74 -17.68 -0.29 0.21
N LYS A 75 -17.85 0.96 0.63
CA LYS A 75 -16.86 1.69 1.41
C LYS A 75 -16.51 0.97 2.70
N VAL A 76 -15.27 1.11 3.11
CA VAL A 76 -14.75 0.59 4.39
C VAL A 76 -14.54 1.69 5.44
N TYR A 77 -14.65 2.96 5.06
CA TYR A 77 -14.55 4.10 5.96
C TYR A 77 -15.92 4.51 6.51
N PHE A 78 -15.99 4.72 7.83
CA PHE A 78 -17.21 5.16 8.53
C PHE A 78 -16.90 6.26 9.53
N GLU A 79 -17.76 7.28 9.58
CA GLU A 79 -17.71 8.34 10.56
C GLU A 79 -18.55 8.00 11.79
N VAL A 80 -18.10 8.42 12.98
CA VAL A 80 -18.79 8.25 14.26
C VAL A 80 -18.89 9.59 14.95
N GLY A 81 -20.10 10.12 15.08
CA GLY A 81 -20.34 11.46 15.61
C GLY A 81 -19.53 12.52 14.85
N ASP A 82 -19.19 13.61 15.55
CA ASP A 82 -18.60 14.79 14.88
C ASP A 82 -17.08 14.71 14.70
N SER A 83 -16.39 13.77 15.37
CA SER A 83 -14.92 13.83 15.47
C SER A 83 -14.19 12.51 15.29
N LEU A 84 -14.88 11.39 15.23
CA LEU A 84 -14.28 10.05 15.11
C LEU A 84 -14.60 9.43 13.76
N GLY A 85 -13.75 8.50 13.32
CA GLY A 85 -13.98 7.68 12.14
C GLY A 85 -13.05 6.48 12.13
N TYR A 86 -13.44 5.43 11.43
CA TYR A 86 -12.66 4.20 11.34
C TYR A 86 -12.72 3.56 9.96
N ILE A 87 -11.71 2.75 9.67
CA ILE A 87 -11.67 1.79 8.57
C ILE A 87 -11.96 0.40 9.15
N THR A 88 -12.90 -0.33 8.57
CA THR A 88 -13.27 -1.68 9.03
C THR A 88 -13.03 -2.73 7.97
N ASP A 89 -12.53 -3.88 8.37
CA ASP A 89 -12.62 -5.10 7.59
C ASP A 89 -14.07 -5.64 7.70
N ILE A 90 -14.85 -5.35 6.67
CA ILE A 90 -16.28 -5.70 6.63
C ILE A 90 -16.47 -7.21 6.74
N LYS A 91 -15.60 -7.98 6.11
CA LYS A 91 -15.67 -9.45 6.08
C LYS A 91 -15.40 -10.08 7.46
N ASN A 92 -14.47 -9.50 8.22
CA ASN A 92 -14.10 -9.98 9.54
C ASN A 92 -14.79 -9.19 10.68
N HIS A 93 -15.60 -8.19 10.34
CA HIS A 93 -16.37 -7.37 11.28
C HIS A 93 -15.50 -6.71 12.36
N ASP A 94 -14.28 -6.29 12.02
CA ASP A 94 -13.35 -5.67 12.95
C ASP A 94 -12.65 -4.43 12.35
N VAL A 95 -12.05 -3.65 13.25
CA VAL A 95 -11.23 -2.49 12.93
C VAL A 95 -9.80 -2.84 13.30
N ARG A 96 -8.88 -2.78 12.34
CA ARG A 96 -7.47 -3.17 12.51
C ARG A 96 -6.55 -1.96 12.40
N THR A 97 -5.45 -1.97 13.16
CA THR A 97 -4.40 -0.95 13.04
C THR A 97 -3.86 -0.84 11.61
N GLU A 98 -3.81 -1.93 10.88
CA GLU A 98 -3.47 -1.97 9.45
C GLU A 98 -4.37 -1.01 8.64
N GLY A 99 -5.67 -1.25 8.60
CA GLY A 99 -6.60 -0.41 7.84
C GLY A 99 -6.68 1.03 8.34
N MET A 100 -6.62 1.23 9.67
CA MET A 100 -6.62 2.56 10.27
C MET A 100 -5.41 3.37 9.83
N SER A 101 -4.22 2.80 9.89
CA SER A 101 -2.98 3.47 9.50
C SER A 101 -2.89 3.68 7.98
N TYR A 102 -3.39 2.73 7.19
CA TYR A 102 -3.55 2.88 5.74
C TYR A 102 -4.50 4.03 5.39
N GLY A 103 -5.65 4.11 6.07
CA GLY A 103 -6.60 5.22 5.89
C GLY A 103 -5.98 6.57 6.19
N MET A 104 -5.13 6.68 7.23
CA MET A 104 -4.37 7.91 7.53
C MET A 104 -3.37 8.22 6.43
N MET A 105 -2.60 7.24 5.95
CA MET A 105 -1.65 7.46 4.86
C MET A 105 -2.35 7.92 3.59
N ILE A 106 -3.45 7.30 3.20
CA ILE A 106 -4.25 7.72 2.06
C ILE A 106 -4.79 9.13 2.28
N ALA A 107 -5.35 9.42 3.44
CA ALA A 107 -5.94 10.73 3.76
C ALA A 107 -4.91 11.86 3.68
N VAL A 108 -3.68 11.66 4.17
CA VAL A 108 -2.63 12.70 4.06
C VAL A 108 -2.17 12.90 2.62
N GLN A 109 -2.14 11.84 1.80
CA GLN A 109 -1.81 11.96 0.37
C GLN A 109 -2.89 12.74 -0.39
N PHE A 110 -4.17 12.48 -0.12
CA PHE A 110 -5.32 13.17 -0.73
C PHE A 110 -5.68 14.50 -0.08
N ASN A 111 -4.85 15.01 0.85
CA ASN A 111 -5.10 16.26 1.60
C ASN A 111 -6.44 16.27 2.37
N ARG A 112 -6.87 15.12 2.86
CA ARG A 112 -8.10 14.95 3.65
C ARG A 112 -7.78 14.93 5.14
N LYS A 113 -7.43 16.13 5.66
CA LYS A 113 -7.16 16.33 7.10
C LYS A 113 -8.34 15.93 7.97
N ASP A 114 -9.55 16.16 7.50
CA ASP A 114 -10.80 15.79 8.17
C ASP A 114 -10.87 14.26 8.42
N ILE A 115 -10.61 13.44 7.41
CA ILE A 115 -10.57 11.97 7.51
C ILE A 115 -9.40 11.53 8.40
N PHE A 116 -8.21 12.10 8.16
CA PHE A 116 -7.00 11.78 8.91
C PHE A 116 -7.20 11.95 10.42
N ASP A 117 -7.70 13.13 10.82
CA ASP A 117 -7.90 13.47 12.23
C ASP A 117 -8.96 12.59 12.89
N ARG A 118 -10.04 12.24 12.17
CA ARG A 118 -11.09 11.34 12.67
C ARG A 118 -10.54 9.93 12.94
N ILE A 119 -9.77 9.38 12.00
CA ILE A 119 -9.16 8.05 12.15
C ILE A 119 -8.16 8.07 13.29
N TRP A 120 -7.30 9.09 13.37
CA TRP A 120 -6.33 9.21 14.46
C TRP A 120 -7.00 9.30 15.84
N ARG A 121 -8.03 10.13 15.99
CA ARG A 121 -8.76 10.24 17.29
C ARG A 121 -9.42 8.93 17.69
N TRP A 122 -9.96 8.18 16.72
CA TRP A 122 -10.54 6.87 17.00
C TRP A 122 -9.47 5.86 17.46
N SER A 123 -8.35 5.79 16.76
CA SER A 123 -7.21 4.94 17.11
C SER A 123 -6.68 5.26 18.51
N LYS A 124 -6.51 6.54 18.83
CA LYS A 124 -6.07 7.01 20.16
C LYS A 124 -7.04 6.63 21.26
N LYS A 125 -8.34 6.72 21.00
CA LYS A 125 -9.37 6.50 22.00
C LYS A 125 -9.59 5.03 22.33
N TYR A 126 -9.59 4.17 21.31
CA TYR A 126 -10.04 2.81 21.45
C TYR A 126 -8.95 1.76 21.31
N MET A 127 -7.93 2.03 20.50
CA MET A 127 -6.86 1.06 20.23
C MET A 127 -5.63 1.30 21.09
N GLN A 128 -5.20 2.57 21.31
CA GLN A 128 -3.97 2.84 22.03
C GLN A 128 -4.09 2.56 23.51
N HIS A 129 -3.18 1.75 24.05
CA HIS A 129 -3.04 1.51 25.48
C HIS A 129 -2.53 2.77 26.17
N GLN A 130 -3.25 3.21 27.21
CA GLN A 130 -2.98 4.46 27.92
C GLN A 130 -2.15 4.26 29.20
N ASN A 131 -1.95 3.03 29.63
CA ASN A 131 -1.19 2.66 30.83
C ASN A 131 -0.71 1.21 30.76
N GLY A 132 0.08 0.80 31.75
CA GLY A 132 0.64 -0.55 31.87
C GLY A 132 1.79 -0.82 30.89
N PRO A 133 2.30 -2.05 30.84
CA PRO A 133 3.46 -2.42 30.03
C PRO A 133 3.28 -2.13 28.54
N ARG A 134 2.03 -2.20 28.02
CA ARG A 134 1.71 -1.91 26.62
C ARG A 134 1.45 -0.43 26.34
N GLU A 135 1.57 0.45 27.32
CA GLU A 135 1.33 1.89 27.12
C GLU A 135 2.04 2.40 25.86
N GLY A 136 1.29 3.10 25.00
CA GLY A 136 1.77 3.67 23.76
C GLY A 136 1.66 2.75 22.53
N TYR A 137 1.59 1.44 22.70
CA TYR A 137 1.23 0.50 21.63
C TYR A 137 -0.28 0.45 21.40
N PHE A 138 -0.70 -0.17 20.30
CA PHE A 138 -2.11 -0.25 19.91
C PHE A 138 -2.59 -1.70 19.93
N ALA A 139 -3.78 -1.94 20.45
CA ALA A 139 -4.52 -3.17 20.19
C ALA A 139 -4.73 -3.33 18.68
N TRP A 140 -4.22 -4.40 18.10
CA TRP A 140 -4.23 -4.55 16.63
C TRP A 140 -5.64 -4.68 16.04
N SER A 141 -6.61 -5.15 16.83
CA SER A 141 -7.99 -5.36 16.39
C SER A 141 -9.00 -4.96 17.47
N CYS A 142 -10.02 -4.23 17.06
CA CYS A 142 -11.16 -3.83 17.84
C CYS A 142 -12.46 -4.12 17.11
N LYS A 143 -13.58 -4.21 17.82
CA LYS A 143 -14.92 -4.09 17.23
C LYS A 143 -15.18 -2.65 16.79
N THR A 144 -16.21 -2.44 15.98
CA THR A 144 -16.63 -1.10 15.52
C THR A 144 -17.15 -0.20 16.65
N ASP A 145 -17.50 -0.75 17.79
CA ASP A 145 -17.86 0.00 19.02
C ASP A 145 -16.64 0.41 19.86
N GLY A 146 -15.44 -0.03 19.47
CA GLY A 146 -14.19 0.24 20.17
C GLY A 146 -13.77 -0.81 21.18
N THR A 147 -14.55 -1.86 21.39
CA THR A 147 -14.14 -2.98 22.25
C THR A 147 -12.95 -3.71 21.63
N GLN A 148 -11.86 -3.84 22.38
CA GLN A 148 -10.66 -4.54 21.89
C GLN A 148 -10.91 -6.04 21.77
N ASN A 149 -10.57 -6.60 20.63
CA ASN A 149 -10.58 -8.05 20.39
C ASN A 149 -9.31 -8.72 20.90
N SER A 150 -8.20 -7.96 21.00
CA SER A 150 -6.90 -8.41 21.45
C SER A 150 -6.15 -7.24 22.07
N GLU A 151 -5.39 -7.49 23.12
CA GLU A 151 -4.46 -6.51 23.69
C GLU A 151 -3.12 -6.45 22.94
N GLY A 152 -2.83 -7.43 22.12
CA GLY A 152 -1.58 -7.51 21.33
C GLY A 152 -1.51 -6.44 20.26
N SER A 153 -0.30 -6.10 19.85
CA SER A 153 -0.03 -5.16 18.77
C SER A 153 0.45 -5.90 17.52
N ALA A 154 0.17 -5.33 16.34
CA ALA A 154 0.73 -5.76 15.07
C ALA A 154 1.65 -4.65 14.55
N SER A 155 2.89 -5.00 14.21
CA SER A 155 3.94 -4.01 13.97
C SER A 155 3.69 -3.13 12.74
N ASP A 156 3.01 -3.63 11.71
CA ASP A 156 2.74 -2.90 10.47
C ASP A 156 1.90 -1.63 10.66
N GLY A 157 0.89 -1.70 11.54
CA GLY A 157 0.05 -0.55 11.84
C GLY A 157 0.85 0.62 12.40
N GLU A 158 1.74 0.35 13.34
CA GLU A 158 2.62 1.36 13.96
C GLU A 158 3.55 2.02 12.93
N LEU A 159 4.08 1.26 11.95
CA LEU A 159 4.96 1.81 10.90
C LEU A 159 4.23 2.85 10.05
N TYR A 160 3.02 2.53 9.62
CA TYR A 160 2.19 3.45 8.83
C TYR A 160 1.66 4.62 9.67
N TYR A 161 1.31 4.42 10.95
CA TYR A 161 0.97 5.53 11.84
C TYR A 161 2.13 6.53 11.96
N ILE A 162 3.34 6.06 12.25
CA ILE A 162 4.53 6.92 12.37
C ILE A 162 4.74 7.72 11.10
N THR A 163 4.76 7.05 9.95
CA THR A 163 5.07 7.71 8.67
C THR A 163 3.97 8.70 8.26
N SER A 164 2.70 8.33 8.42
CA SER A 164 1.57 9.21 8.11
C SER A 164 1.51 10.43 9.03
N LEU A 165 1.85 10.29 10.32
CA LEU A 165 1.94 11.39 11.26
C LEU A 165 3.11 12.34 10.93
N ILE A 166 4.26 11.81 10.51
CA ILE A 166 5.38 12.64 10.01
C ILE A 166 4.93 13.43 8.78
N PHE A 167 4.23 12.80 7.84
CA PHE A 167 3.70 13.49 6.67
C PHE A 167 2.64 14.52 7.01
N ALA A 168 1.77 14.24 7.97
CA ALA A 168 0.77 15.19 8.45
C ALA A 168 1.43 16.43 9.08
N SER A 169 2.47 16.23 9.89
CA SER A 169 3.28 17.31 10.45
C SER A 169 3.96 18.15 9.36
N ASN A 170 4.57 17.49 8.37
CA ASN A 170 5.20 18.17 7.25
C ASN A 170 4.21 18.97 6.40
N LYS A 171 2.96 18.51 6.28
CA LYS A 171 1.95 19.08 5.41
C LYS A 171 1.09 20.14 6.07
N TRP A 172 0.63 19.87 7.27
CA TRP A 172 -0.35 20.70 7.97
C TRP A 172 0.22 21.44 9.17
N GLY A 173 1.46 21.12 9.58
CA GLY A 173 2.07 21.63 10.80
C GLY A 173 1.56 20.95 12.06
N ASP A 174 2.06 21.37 13.22
CA ASP A 174 1.82 20.74 14.53
C ASP A 174 0.89 21.55 15.44
N ASP A 175 0.48 22.76 15.01
CA ASP A 175 -0.37 23.69 15.79
C ASP A 175 -1.85 23.64 15.39
N THR A 176 -2.33 22.48 14.94
CA THR A 176 -3.68 22.30 14.35
C THR A 176 -4.64 21.53 15.26
N GLY A 177 -4.38 21.51 16.58
CA GLY A 177 -5.16 20.74 17.56
C GLY A 177 -4.63 19.31 17.79
N ILE A 178 -3.80 18.79 16.90
CA ILE A 178 -3.00 17.56 17.05
C ILE A 178 -1.56 17.91 16.72
N ASN A 179 -0.65 17.65 17.64
CA ASN A 179 0.77 17.74 17.38
C ASN A 179 1.25 16.43 16.76
N TYR A 180 1.16 16.32 15.44
CA TYR A 180 1.43 15.09 14.70
C TYR A 180 2.86 14.58 14.89
N ARG A 181 3.85 15.48 14.91
CA ARG A 181 5.25 15.12 15.15
C ARG A 181 5.44 14.46 16.50
N LYS A 182 4.89 15.08 17.53
CA LYS A 182 4.98 14.56 18.89
C LYS A 182 4.29 13.20 19.03
N GLU A 183 3.17 12.99 18.33
CA GLU A 183 2.49 11.70 18.33
C GLU A 183 3.33 10.62 17.63
N ALA A 184 3.97 10.92 16.48
CA ALA A 184 4.91 10.01 15.83
C ALA A 184 6.10 9.66 16.75
N GLN A 185 6.68 10.65 17.40
CA GLN A 185 7.81 10.46 18.32
C GLN A 185 7.45 9.61 19.55
N LYS A 186 6.22 9.71 20.04
CA LYS A 186 5.74 8.84 21.14
C LYS A 186 5.71 7.37 20.71
N ILE A 187 5.16 7.07 19.53
CA ILE A 187 5.14 5.70 19.02
C ILE A 187 6.57 5.19 18.82
N LEU A 188 7.45 5.99 18.22
CA LEU A 188 8.86 5.64 18.02
C LEU A 188 9.57 5.38 19.37
N THR A 189 9.29 6.18 20.38
CA THR A 189 9.86 5.98 21.73
C THR A 189 9.40 4.64 22.31
N CYS A 190 8.12 4.33 22.24
CA CYS A 190 7.57 3.05 22.69
C CYS A 190 8.17 1.87 21.94
N ALA A 191 8.32 2.00 20.61
CA ALA A 191 8.91 0.97 19.76
C ALA A 191 10.34 0.56 20.17
N PHE A 192 11.06 1.48 20.82
CA PHE A 192 12.44 1.26 21.31
C PHE A 192 12.55 0.92 22.78
N SER A 193 11.69 1.50 23.64
CA SER A 193 11.92 1.55 25.10
C SER A 193 11.38 0.34 25.86
N LYS A 194 10.59 -0.53 25.22
CA LYS A 194 10.08 -1.72 25.90
C LYS A 194 11.23 -2.67 26.24
N ASP A 195 11.18 -3.25 27.42
CA ASP A 195 12.27 -4.02 28.02
C ASP A 195 11.91 -5.49 28.31
N GLY A 196 10.73 -5.91 27.91
CA GLY A 196 10.21 -7.27 28.13
C GLY A 196 9.36 -7.41 29.39
N GLU A 197 9.04 -6.30 30.09
CA GLU A 197 8.11 -6.32 31.23
C GLU A 197 6.77 -6.92 30.78
N GLU A 198 6.25 -7.86 31.57
CA GLU A 198 5.07 -8.66 31.28
C GLU A 198 5.06 -9.27 29.84
N GLY A 199 6.23 -9.42 29.24
CA GLY A 199 6.38 -9.98 27.91
C GLY A 199 6.18 -9.01 26.77
N VAL A 200 6.09 -7.71 27.03
CA VAL A 200 6.02 -6.67 26.00
C VAL A 200 7.43 -6.32 25.51
N MET A 201 7.70 -6.59 24.26
CA MET A 201 9.01 -6.45 23.65
C MET A 201 9.10 -5.18 22.80
N PRO A 202 10.31 -4.70 22.46
CA PRO A 202 10.49 -3.69 21.45
C PRO A 202 9.89 -4.14 20.10
N LEU A 203 9.28 -3.21 19.38
CA LEU A 203 8.84 -3.44 18.02
C LEU A 203 10.01 -3.56 17.04
N ILE A 204 11.14 -2.96 17.40
CA ILE A 204 12.35 -2.92 16.57
C ILE A 204 13.44 -3.73 17.25
N ASN A 205 13.96 -4.72 16.53
CA ASN A 205 15.12 -5.45 16.97
C ASN A 205 16.37 -4.58 16.77
N LYS A 206 17.00 -4.18 17.89
CA LYS A 206 18.13 -3.25 17.88
C LYS A 206 19.43 -3.87 17.37
N ASP A 207 19.54 -5.19 17.41
CA ASP A 207 20.77 -5.91 17.02
C ASP A 207 20.89 -6.06 15.49
N ASN A 208 19.75 -6.23 14.81
CA ASN A 208 19.69 -6.41 13.37
C ASN A 208 18.94 -5.32 12.61
N TYR A 209 18.41 -4.31 13.31
CA TYR A 209 17.66 -3.15 12.75
C TYR A 209 16.32 -3.51 12.07
N LEU A 210 15.80 -4.73 12.26
CA LEU A 210 14.61 -5.22 11.61
C LEU A 210 13.38 -5.11 12.52
N ILE A 211 12.21 -5.10 11.89
CA ILE A 211 10.92 -5.04 12.60
C ILE A 211 10.53 -6.45 13.06
N THR A 212 10.01 -6.56 14.27
CA THR A 212 9.46 -7.82 14.79
C THR A 212 8.07 -8.08 14.19
N PHE A 213 7.64 -9.35 14.11
CA PHE A 213 6.29 -9.68 13.67
C PHE A 213 5.25 -9.06 14.62
N THR A 214 5.34 -9.37 15.91
CA THR A 214 4.57 -8.70 16.97
C THR A 214 5.49 -8.39 18.16
N PRO A 215 5.27 -7.28 18.90
CA PRO A 215 6.13 -6.89 20.00
C PRO A 215 5.78 -7.66 21.30
N ASP A 216 5.88 -8.98 21.24
CA ASP A 216 5.74 -9.91 22.36
C ASP A 216 6.85 -10.97 22.33
N LYS A 217 6.95 -11.78 23.41
CA LYS A 217 8.02 -12.80 23.56
C LYS A 217 8.08 -13.81 22.43
N PHE A 218 6.96 -14.10 21.77
CA PHE A 218 6.92 -15.05 20.67
C PHE A 218 7.21 -14.35 19.34
N GLY A 219 6.44 -13.32 18.99
CA GLY A 219 6.52 -12.63 17.72
C GLY A 219 7.80 -11.80 17.53
N SER A 220 8.50 -11.44 18.63
CA SER A 220 9.79 -10.75 18.53
C SER A 220 10.96 -11.63 18.07
N ARG A 221 10.76 -12.93 17.89
CA ARG A 221 11.82 -13.85 17.42
C ARG A 221 11.88 -14.00 15.91
N PHE A 222 10.87 -13.53 15.20
CA PHE A 222 10.76 -13.61 13.74
C PHE A 222 10.08 -12.36 13.19
N THR A 223 9.91 -12.31 11.90
CA THR A 223 9.37 -11.13 11.20
C THR A 223 8.41 -11.52 10.07
N ASP A 224 7.71 -10.52 9.55
CA ASP A 224 6.97 -10.55 8.31
C ASP A 224 7.75 -9.74 7.25
N PRO A 225 8.07 -10.30 6.08
CA PRO A 225 8.79 -9.59 5.03
C PRO A 225 8.13 -8.28 4.60
N SER A 226 6.81 -8.20 4.65
CA SER A 226 6.06 -7.01 4.25
C SER A 226 6.15 -5.84 5.25
N TYR A 227 6.65 -6.09 6.46
CA TYR A 227 6.87 -5.05 7.47
C TYR A 227 8.17 -4.27 7.23
N HIS A 228 9.01 -4.72 6.29
CA HIS A 228 10.25 -4.03 5.94
C HIS A 228 10.01 -3.04 4.79
N ILE A 229 9.91 -1.76 5.15
CA ILE A 229 9.62 -0.66 4.23
C ILE A 229 10.78 0.34 4.27
N PRO A 230 11.90 0.08 3.57
CA PRO A 230 13.10 0.94 3.62
C PRO A 230 12.78 2.42 3.32
N ALA A 231 11.83 2.66 2.41
CA ALA A 231 11.35 4.01 2.08
C ALA A 231 10.85 4.79 3.31
N PHE A 232 10.22 4.14 4.28
CA PHE A 232 9.75 4.78 5.51
C PHE A 232 10.92 5.12 6.45
N TYR A 233 11.92 4.25 6.55
CA TYR A 233 13.10 4.51 7.38
C TYR A 233 13.93 5.65 6.82
N GLU A 234 13.97 5.82 5.49
CA GLU A 234 14.56 7.00 4.84
C GLU A 234 13.81 8.30 5.22
N VAL A 235 12.48 8.26 5.33
CA VAL A 235 11.67 9.38 5.82
C VAL A 235 11.96 9.65 7.30
N TRP A 236 12.02 8.60 8.13
CA TRP A 236 12.27 8.74 9.55
C TRP A 236 13.66 9.28 9.84
N SER A 237 14.68 8.84 9.11
CA SER A 237 16.04 9.36 9.22
C SER A 237 16.15 10.87 9.00
N ARG A 238 15.23 11.43 8.22
CA ARG A 238 15.21 12.85 7.86
C ARG A 238 14.30 13.69 8.74
N TRP A 239 13.13 13.16 9.13
CA TRP A 239 12.05 13.99 9.67
C TRP A 239 11.38 13.46 10.93
N ALA A 240 11.80 12.34 11.50
CA ALA A 240 11.28 11.91 12.80
C ALA A 240 11.74 12.85 13.93
N TYR A 241 12.94 13.40 13.82
CA TYR A 241 13.59 14.26 14.81
C TYR A 241 13.57 13.62 16.23
N ASP A 242 13.80 12.31 16.27
CA ASP A 242 13.79 11.48 17.48
C ASP A 242 15.19 11.17 18.03
N GLY A 243 16.22 11.81 17.46
CA GLY A 243 17.62 11.61 17.83
C GLY A 243 18.27 10.33 17.28
N ARG A 244 17.57 9.58 16.41
CA ARG A 244 18.01 8.26 15.89
C ARG A 244 18.30 8.24 14.39
N THR A 245 18.71 9.36 13.81
CA THR A 245 18.95 9.51 12.35
C THR A 245 19.81 8.39 11.78
N ASP A 246 20.94 8.07 12.43
CA ASP A 246 21.88 7.06 11.92
C ASP A 246 21.33 5.64 12.10
N PHE A 247 20.55 5.40 13.14
CA PHE A 247 19.85 4.12 13.32
C PHE A 247 18.88 3.87 12.16
N TRP A 248 18.09 4.86 11.78
CA TRP A 248 17.12 4.72 10.68
C TRP A 248 17.79 4.53 9.31
N ARG A 249 18.95 5.14 9.08
CA ARG A 249 19.75 4.88 7.87
C ARG A 249 20.24 3.43 7.83
N GLN A 250 20.71 2.91 8.96
CA GLN A 250 21.13 1.51 9.07
C GLN A 250 19.92 0.56 8.91
N ALA A 251 18.76 0.90 9.50
CA ALA A 251 17.54 0.12 9.33
C ALA A 251 17.08 0.05 7.87
N ALA A 252 17.19 1.14 7.12
CA ALA A 252 16.90 1.14 5.68
C ALA A 252 17.84 0.20 4.92
N THR A 253 19.13 0.21 5.24
CA THR A 253 20.12 -0.69 4.63
C THR A 253 19.84 -2.14 5.00
N ALA A 254 19.65 -2.44 6.29
CA ALA A 254 19.38 -3.78 6.78
C ALA A 254 18.08 -4.37 6.18
N ALA A 255 17.05 -3.55 6.04
CA ALA A 255 15.80 -3.97 5.41
C ALA A 255 15.98 -4.33 3.92
N ARG A 256 16.77 -3.58 3.16
CA ARG A 256 17.10 -3.93 1.75
C ARG A 256 17.87 -5.25 1.69
N GLU A 257 18.91 -5.40 2.50
CA GLU A 257 19.68 -6.64 2.57
C GLU A 257 18.86 -7.86 3.00
N TYR A 258 17.90 -7.65 3.91
CA TYR A 258 16.96 -8.68 4.32
C TYR A 258 16.03 -9.07 3.16
N LEU A 259 15.48 -8.10 2.42
CA LEU A 259 14.64 -8.35 1.25
C LEU A 259 15.38 -9.15 0.17
N HIS A 260 16.70 -8.94 -0.01
CA HIS A 260 17.51 -9.77 -0.91
C HIS A 260 17.52 -11.25 -0.52
N LYS A 261 17.50 -11.54 0.80
CA LYS A 261 17.62 -12.91 1.33
C LYS A 261 16.29 -13.65 1.35
N VAL A 262 15.19 -12.94 1.58
CA VAL A 262 13.88 -13.57 1.83
C VAL A 262 13.12 -13.91 0.54
N VAL A 263 13.41 -13.23 -0.58
CA VAL A 263 12.75 -13.51 -1.85
C VAL A 263 13.37 -14.72 -2.55
N ASN A 264 12.54 -15.53 -3.17
CA ASN A 264 13.00 -16.67 -3.95
C ASN A 264 13.72 -16.21 -5.23
N ASP A 265 14.90 -16.75 -5.49
CA ASP A 265 15.76 -16.33 -6.62
C ASP A 265 15.17 -16.60 -8.00
N LYS A 266 14.23 -17.53 -8.14
CA LYS A 266 13.60 -17.87 -9.41
C LYS A 266 12.32 -17.12 -9.65
N THR A 267 11.44 -17.05 -8.65
CA THR A 267 10.09 -16.53 -8.77
C THR A 267 9.96 -15.08 -8.31
N GLY A 268 10.81 -14.62 -7.40
CA GLY A 268 10.65 -13.36 -6.68
C GLY A 268 9.61 -13.40 -5.56
N LEU A 269 8.94 -14.53 -5.34
CA LEU A 269 7.99 -14.71 -4.24
C LEU A 269 8.73 -14.77 -2.90
N ASN A 270 8.06 -14.36 -1.83
CA ASN A 270 8.55 -14.42 -0.46
C ASN A 270 7.56 -15.17 0.44
N PRO A 271 7.99 -15.79 1.54
CA PRO A 271 7.06 -16.32 2.53
C PRO A 271 6.27 -15.20 3.21
N ASP A 272 5.13 -15.53 3.80
CA ASP A 272 4.36 -14.60 4.62
C ASP A 272 5.03 -14.35 5.99
N MET A 273 5.83 -15.28 6.47
CA MET A 273 6.64 -15.11 7.68
C MET A 273 8.02 -15.73 7.51
N SER A 274 9.05 -15.10 8.08
CA SER A 274 10.41 -15.58 8.03
C SER A 274 11.19 -15.31 9.31
N ASN A 275 12.29 -16.04 9.48
CA ASN A 275 13.35 -15.66 10.39
C ASN A 275 14.08 -14.41 9.89
N TYR A 276 14.84 -13.74 10.76
CA TYR A 276 15.61 -12.54 10.40
C TYR A 276 16.75 -12.79 9.39
N ASP A 277 17.14 -14.02 9.18
CA ASP A 277 18.12 -14.41 8.16
C ASP A 277 17.51 -14.60 6.77
N GLY A 278 16.18 -14.46 6.63
CA GLY A 278 15.42 -14.64 5.39
C GLY A 278 14.89 -16.04 5.16
N THR A 279 15.24 -17.03 6.02
CA THR A 279 14.66 -18.37 5.91
C THR A 279 13.19 -18.38 6.32
N SER A 280 12.37 -19.19 5.63
CA SER A 280 10.94 -19.30 5.94
C SER A 280 10.69 -19.73 7.38
N MET A 281 9.77 -19.05 8.06
CA MET A 281 9.32 -19.46 9.39
C MET A 281 8.30 -20.58 9.26
N ASN A 282 8.73 -21.82 9.51
CA ASN A 282 7.82 -22.97 9.48
C ASN A 282 6.99 -23.02 10.76
N PHE A 283 5.77 -22.55 10.66
CA PHE A 283 4.83 -22.49 11.76
C PHE A 283 3.49 -23.09 11.32
N ASN A 284 3.12 -24.23 11.87
CA ASN A 284 1.98 -25.06 11.45
C ASN A 284 0.67 -24.29 11.17
N ARG A 285 0.45 -23.18 11.86
CA ARG A 285 -0.75 -22.35 11.71
C ARG A 285 -0.67 -21.41 10.50
N PHE A 286 0.53 -21.00 10.10
CA PHE A 286 0.76 -19.94 9.13
C PHE A 286 1.38 -20.43 7.81
N GLY A 287 1.79 -21.70 7.70
CA GLY A 287 2.31 -22.29 6.48
C GLY A 287 3.62 -21.65 6.03
N GLY A 288 4.74 -22.08 6.61
CA GLY A 288 6.03 -21.42 6.56
C GLY A 288 6.64 -21.03 5.19
N ASN A 289 6.18 -21.56 4.07
CA ASN A 289 6.74 -21.27 2.74
C ASN A 289 5.68 -20.70 1.77
N ASN A 290 4.61 -20.13 2.30
CA ASN A 290 3.53 -19.61 1.48
C ASN A 290 3.70 -18.12 1.19
N PHE A 291 3.59 -17.77 -0.09
CA PHE A 291 3.31 -16.42 -0.57
C PHE A 291 1.80 -16.24 -0.57
N ARG A 292 1.28 -15.36 0.30
CA ARG A 292 -0.16 -15.07 0.43
C ARG A 292 -0.38 -13.80 1.24
N TYR A 293 -1.55 -13.16 1.12
CA TYR A 293 -1.97 -11.99 1.90
C TYR A 293 -0.85 -10.95 2.12
N ASP A 294 -0.24 -10.92 3.30
CA ASP A 294 0.78 -9.94 3.65
C ASP A 294 1.98 -9.94 2.71
N SER A 295 2.35 -11.10 2.19
CA SER A 295 3.41 -11.23 1.18
C SER A 295 3.15 -10.39 -0.07
N TRP A 296 1.88 -10.12 -0.43
CA TRP A 296 1.55 -9.31 -1.62
C TRP A 296 2.05 -7.89 -1.54
N ARG A 297 2.28 -7.36 -0.32
CA ARG A 297 2.78 -6.00 -0.11
C ARG A 297 4.25 -5.82 -0.48
N VAL A 298 5.04 -6.90 -0.48
CA VAL A 298 6.49 -6.83 -0.71
C VAL A 298 6.86 -6.23 -2.06
N PRO A 299 6.26 -6.63 -3.21
CA PRO A 299 6.54 -5.99 -4.50
C PRO A 299 6.27 -4.48 -4.48
N ALA A 300 5.19 -4.06 -3.82
CA ALA A 300 4.82 -2.65 -3.70
C ALA A 300 5.80 -1.86 -2.82
N ASN A 301 6.26 -2.46 -1.71
CA ASN A 301 7.23 -1.84 -0.79
C ASN A 301 8.59 -1.65 -1.47
N ILE A 302 9.04 -2.64 -2.24
CA ILE A 302 10.30 -2.55 -3.01
C ILE A 302 10.17 -1.48 -4.11
N ALA A 303 9.03 -1.43 -4.81
CA ALA A 303 8.76 -0.41 -5.82
C ALA A 303 8.66 1.00 -5.21
N LEU A 304 8.13 1.13 -3.99
CA LEU A 304 8.09 2.38 -3.26
C LEU A 304 9.49 2.87 -2.90
N ASP A 305 10.35 1.98 -2.41
CA ASP A 305 11.75 2.30 -2.11
C ASP A 305 12.52 2.68 -3.37
N TYR A 306 12.30 1.97 -4.49
CA TYR A 306 12.86 2.36 -5.78
C TYR A 306 12.45 3.79 -6.18
N GLN A 307 11.16 4.11 -6.06
CA GLN A 307 10.65 5.43 -6.45
C GLN A 307 11.13 6.55 -5.51
N TRP A 308 11.20 6.29 -4.19
CA TRP A 308 11.54 7.31 -3.22
C TRP A 308 13.03 7.48 -3.01
N SER A 309 13.80 6.39 -2.87
CA SER A 309 15.23 6.45 -2.60
C SER A 309 16.10 6.10 -3.82
N CYS A 310 15.72 5.12 -4.60
CA CYS A 310 16.51 4.58 -5.73
C CYS A 310 17.90 4.06 -5.31
N THR A 311 18.08 3.71 -4.03
CA THR A 311 19.40 3.35 -3.47
C THR A 311 19.84 1.96 -3.91
N ASP A 312 18.90 1.01 -4.00
CA ASP A 312 19.16 -0.41 -4.33
C ASP A 312 18.69 -0.77 -5.76
N ARG A 313 18.83 0.20 -6.65
CA ARG A 313 18.24 0.21 -7.99
C ARG A 313 18.46 -1.07 -8.79
N ASP A 314 19.70 -1.53 -8.88
CA ASP A 314 20.08 -2.61 -9.80
C ASP A 314 19.48 -3.97 -9.36
N TRP A 315 19.39 -4.19 -8.05
CA TRP A 315 18.70 -5.36 -7.52
C TRP A 315 17.18 -5.23 -7.66
N GLN A 316 16.62 -4.06 -7.34
CA GLN A 316 15.19 -3.79 -7.43
C GLN A 316 14.66 -3.96 -8.86
N GLN A 317 15.43 -3.56 -9.88
CA GLN A 317 15.09 -3.80 -11.29
C GLN A 317 15.03 -5.29 -11.61
N LYS A 318 16.03 -6.06 -11.21
CA LYS A 318 16.06 -7.52 -11.41
C LYS A 318 14.93 -8.21 -10.66
N TYR A 319 14.63 -7.75 -9.46
CA TYR A 319 13.51 -8.26 -8.69
C TYR A 319 12.16 -7.98 -9.40
N GLY A 320 11.94 -6.75 -9.85
CA GLY A 320 10.73 -6.37 -10.55
C GLY A 320 10.48 -7.19 -11.82
N GLU A 321 11.52 -7.42 -12.62
CA GLU A 321 11.44 -8.28 -13.80
C GLU A 321 11.11 -9.74 -13.42
N LYS A 322 11.72 -10.25 -12.36
CA LYS A 322 11.53 -11.60 -11.87
C LYS A 322 10.09 -11.86 -11.41
N ILE A 323 9.55 -11.01 -10.53
CA ILE A 323 8.20 -11.17 -9.98
C ILE A 323 7.13 -11.00 -11.06
N GLN A 324 7.32 -10.06 -12.00
CA GLN A 324 6.39 -9.89 -13.11
C GLN A 324 6.46 -11.06 -14.10
N ASN A 325 7.64 -11.59 -14.42
CA ASN A 325 7.77 -12.78 -15.26
C ASN A 325 7.06 -13.98 -14.63
N PHE A 326 7.15 -14.15 -13.31
CA PHE A 326 6.42 -15.21 -12.63
C PHE A 326 4.90 -15.05 -12.82
N PHE A 327 4.31 -13.95 -12.42
CA PHE A 327 2.85 -13.77 -12.53
C PHE A 327 2.38 -13.76 -14.00
N TYR A 328 3.16 -13.20 -14.91
CA TYR A 328 2.84 -13.21 -16.33
C TYR A 328 2.76 -14.65 -16.88
N SER A 329 3.67 -15.52 -16.45
CA SER A 329 3.65 -16.94 -16.83
C SER A 329 2.43 -17.70 -16.33
N GLN A 330 1.79 -17.21 -15.25
CA GLN A 330 0.55 -17.78 -14.72
C GLN A 330 -0.70 -17.23 -15.43
N GLY A 331 -0.56 -16.16 -16.22
CA GLY A 331 -1.63 -15.43 -16.88
C GLY A 331 -2.19 -14.29 -16.04
N LEU A 332 -2.21 -13.06 -16.61
CA LEU A 332 -2.59 -11.84 -15.90
C LEU A 332 -4.02 -11.84 -15.32
N ASP A 333 -4.91 -12.60 -15.93
CA ASP A 333 -6.31 -12.77 -15.54
C ASP A 333 -6.59 -14.07 -14.77
N LYS A 334 -5.54 -14.86 -14.47
CA LYS A 334 -5.67 -16.24 -13.96
C LYS A 334 -4.81 -16.56 -12.77
N PHE A 335 -3.71 -15.81 -12.52
CA PHE A 335 -2.89 -16.09 -11.35
C PHE A 335 -3.73 -15.99 -10.07
N ILE A 336 -3.34 -16.75 -9.08
CA ILE A 336 -4.11 -16.92 -7.85
C ILE A 336 -3.41 -16.24 -6.68
N ASP A 337 -4.13 -16.14 -5.58
CA ASP A 337 -3.79 -15.37 -4.39
C ASP A 337 -2.79 -16.07 -3.45
N GLN A 338 -2.44 -17.34 -3.72
CA GLN A 338 -1.51 -18.11 -2.89
C GLN A 338 -0.65 -19.06 -3.72
N TYR A 339 0.66 -19.07 -3.42
CA TYR A 339 1.65 -20.00 -3.97
C TYR A 339 2.64 -20.40 -2.88
N HIS A 340 3.37 -21.51 -3.05
CA HIS A 340 4.66 -21.66 -2.38
C HIS A 340 5.69 -20.72 -3.02
N THR A 341 6.74 -20.36 -2.30
CA THR A 341 7.76 -19.42 -2.82
C THR A 341 8.48 -19.93 -4.08
N ASP A 342 8.51 -21.23 -4.32
CA ASP A 342 9.05 -21.84 -5.55
C ASP A 342 8.08 -21.79 -6.74
N GLY A 343 6.86 -21.29 -6.53
CA GLY A 343 5.82 -21.16 -7.55
C GLY A 343 4.87 -22.35 -7.64
N THR A 344 5.04 -23.39 -6.83
CA THR A 344 4.10 -24.52 -6.77
C THR A 344 2.82 -24.14 -6.03
N LEU A 345 1.74 -24.89 -6.27
CA LEU A 345 0.45 -24.65 -5.64
C LEU A 345 0.39 -25.21 -4.22
N PRO A 346 -0.25 -24.50 -3.27
CA PRO A 346 -0.49 -25.03 -1.93
C PRO A 346 -1.49 -26.20 -1.97
N SER A 347 -1.39 -27.09 -0.99
CA SER A 347 -2.41 -28.12 -0.76
C SER A 347 -3.71 -27.50 -0.22
N GLN A 348 -4.82 -28.23 -0.30
CA GLN A 348 -6.12 -27.75 0.20
C GLN A 348 -6.10 -27.43 1.71
N GLU A 349 -5.29 -28.11 2.48
CA GLU A 349 -5.12 -27.89 3.92
C GLU A 349 -4.41 -26.56 4.20
N GLU A 350 -3.49 -26.14 3.35
CA GLU A 350 -2.71 -24.89 3.48
C GLU A 350 -3.50 -23.66 3.09
N ILE A 351 -4.59 -23.80 2.33
CA ILE A 351 -5.46 -22.67 1.97
C ILE A 351 -6.15 -22.16 3.24
N LEU A 352 -5.98 -20.86 3.52
CA LEU A 352 -6.66 -20.24 4.67
C LEU A 352 -8.16 -20.06 4.42
N PRO A 353 -8.98 -20.18 5.46
CA PRO A 353 -10.39 -19.79 5.36
C PRO A 353 -10.50 -18.27 5.09
N ALA A 354 -11.52 -17.89 4.35
CA ALA A 354 -11.83 -16.52 3.98
C ALA A 354 -13.15 -16.06 4.62
N GLY A 355 -13.18 -15.99 5.95
CA GLY A 355 -14.40 -15.73 6.70
C GLY A 355 -15.42 -16.86 6.49
N ASP A 356 -16.65 -16.51 6.13
CA ASP A 356 -17.74 -17.46 5.88
C ASP A 356 -17.70 -18.09 4.47
N TYR A 357 -16.72 -17.71 3.65
CA TYR A 357 -16.58 -18.23 2.28
C TYR A 357 -15.80 -19.54 2.24
N PRO A 358 -16.04 -20.40 1.22
CA PRO A 358 -15.30 -21.63 1.04
C PRO A 358 -13.79 -21.38 0.92
N LYS A 359 -12.97 -22.32 1.40
CA LYS A 359 -11.53 -22.34 1.14
C LYS A 359 -11.31 -22.50 -0.36
N ALA A 360 -10.78 -21.48 -1.02
CA ALA A 360 -10.50 -21.50 -2.45
C ALA A 360 -9.32 -20.57 -2.77
N LEU A 361 -8.63 -20.89 -3.84
CA LEU A 361 -7.64 -20.00 -4.46
C LEU A 361 -8.41 -19.08 -5.44
N ARG A 362 -8.14 -17.78 -5.37
CA ARG A 362 -8.86 -16.77 -6.16
C ARG A 362 -7.89 -15.85 -6.87
N HIS A 363 -8.33 -15.22 -7.93
CA HIS A 363 -7.63 -14.09 -8.51
C HIS A 363 -7.97 -12.83 -7.70
N SER A 364 -6.94 -12.17 -7.13
CA SER A 364 -7.11 -10.98 -6.29
C SER A 364 -6.69 -9.72 -7.06
N ILE A 365 -7.56 -8.69 -7.01
CA ILE A 365 -7.23 -7.37 -7.55
C ILE A 365 -6.16 -6.65 -6.73
N GLY A 366 -6.09 -6.91 -5.42
CA GLY A 366 -5.05 -6.37 -4.56
C GLY A 366 -3.68 -6.92 -4.93
N LEU A 367 -3.58 -8.24 -5.18
CA LEU A 367 -2.35 -8.86 -5.67
C LEU A 367 -1.98 -8.37 -7.07
N LEU A 368 -2.95 -8.25 -7.98
CA LEU A 368 -2.70 -7.67 -9.31
C LEU A 368 -2.13 -6.25 -9.19
N ALA A 369 -2.69 -5.45 -8.29
CA ALA A 369 -2.25 -4.08 -8.08
C ALA A 369 -0.80 -4.02 -7.56
N THR A 370 -0.46 -4.82 -6.56
CA THR A 370 0.91 -4.85 -6.02
C THR A 370 1.93 -5.43 -7.01
N ALA A 371 1.57 -6.43 -7.79
CA ALA A 371 2.41 -6.93 -8.89
C ALA A 371 2.60 -5.88 -10.01
N ALA A 372 1.56 -5.08 -10.31
CA ALA A 372 1.65 -3.98 -11.26
C ALA A 372 2.59 -2.85 -10.78
N SER A 373 2.74 -2.63 -9.47
CA SER A 373 3.66 -1.62 -8.94
C SER A 373 5.13 -1.90 -9.30
N ALA A 374 5.50 -3.17 -9.51
CA ALA A 374 6.83 -3.55 -9.96
C ALA A 374 7.19 -2.95 -11.33
N SER A 375 6.20 -2.54 -12.13
CA SER A 375 6.40 -1.81 -13.39
C SER A 375 7.14 -0.47 -13.24
N LEU A 376 7.16 0.10 -12.04
CA LEU A 376 8.00 1.29 -11.73
C LEU A 376 9.49 1.00 -11.85
N MET A 377 9.91 -0.24 -11.59
CA MET A 377 11.29 -0.70 -11.58
C MET A 377 11.72 -1.33 -12.91
N CYS A 378 10.77 -1.76 -13.73
CA CYS A 378 11.03 -2.58 -14.92
C CYS A 378 11.04 -1.77 -16.21
N SER A 379 11.72 -2.31 -17.24
CA SER A 379 11.77 -1.73 -18.58
C SER A 379 11.27 -2.66 -19.69
N HIS A 380 10.94 -3.92 -19.36
CA HIS A 380 10.46 -4.89 -20.33
C HIS A 380 8.99 -4.66 -20.76
N SER A 381 8.60 -5.20 -21.92
CA SER A 381 7.29 -4.94 -22.52
C SER A 381 6.10 -5.39 -21.67
N ILE A 382 6.24 -6.51 -20.95
CA ILE A 382 5.15 -7.04 -20.11
C ILE A 382 4.77 -6.13 -18.93
N SER A 383 5.65 -5.23 -18.50
CA SER A 383 5.32 -4.23 -17.47
C SER A 383 4.13 -3.37 -17.86
N LYS A 384 4.00 -3.04 -19.15
CA LYS A 384 2.86 -2.29 -19.67
C LYS A 384 1.56 -3.06 -19.57
N GLU A 385 1.62 -4.38 -19.77
CA GLU A 385 0.44 -5.25 -19.66
C GLU A 385 -0.09 -5.32 -18.24
N PHE A 386 0.79 -5.33 -17.22
CA PHE A 386 0.38 -5.24 -15.82
C PHE A 386 -0.33 -3.91 -15.50
N VAL A 387 0.22 -2.79 -15.97
CA VAL A 387 -0.39 -1.47 -15.77
C VAL A 387 -1.76 -1.40 -16.45
N ASP A 388 -1.88 -1.94 -17.66
CA ASP A 388 -3.13 -2.01 -18.40
C ASP A 388 -4.15 -2.95 -17.74
N ALA A 389 -3.70 -4.12 -17.27
CA ALA A 389 -4.54 -5.06 -16.55
C ALA A 389 -5.14 -4.41 -15.30
N LEU A 390 -4.32 -3.71 -14.49
CA LEU A 390 -4.81 -3.01 -13.33
C LEU A 390 -5.79 -1.87 -13.68
N TRP A 391 -5.48 -1.08 -14.72
CA TRP A 391 -6.37 0.01 -15.16
C TRP A 391 -7.76 -0.49 -15.54
N ASN A 392 -7.83 -1.63 -16.22
CA ASN A 392 -9.08 -2.21 -16.71
C ASN A 392 -9.75 -3.15 -15.70
N ALA A 393 -9.04 -3.57 -14.64
CA ALA A 393 -9.59 -4.46 -13.64
C ALA A 393 -10.76 -3.81 -12.88
N ARG A 394 -11.82 -4.58 -12.69
CA ARG A 394 -12.97 -4.19 -11.89
C ARG A 394 -12.89 -4.81 -10.51
N HIS A 395 -13.20 -4.03 -9.50
CA HIS A 395 -13.30 -4.54 -8.14
C HIS A 395 -14.72 -5.07 -7.91
N GLU A 396 -14.91 -6.32 -8.25
CA GLU A 396 -16.20 -7.03 -8.25
C GLU A 396 -16.08 -8.37 -7.50
N PRO A 397 -17.17 -8.93 -7.00
CA PRO A 397 -17.15 -10.25 -6.36
C PRO A 397 -16.61 -11.35 -7.29
N SER A 398 -15.85 -12.26 -6.71
CA SER A 398 -15.42 -13.51 -7.36
C SER A 398 -16.64 -14.39 -7.71
N PRO A 399 -16.50 -15.40 -8.60
CA PRO A 399 -17.61 -16.26 -9.02
C PRO A 399 -18.33 -17.00 -7.86
N ASP A 400 -17.65 -17.22 -6.75
CA ASP A 400 -18.20 -17.83 -5.52
C ASP A 400 -18.82 -16.80 -4.56
N GLY A 401 -18.91 -15.53 -4.98
CA GLY A 401 -19.48 -14.43 -4.20
C GLY A 401 -18.50 -13.76 -3.24
N TYR A 402 -17.25 -14.24 -3.13
CA TYR A 402 -16.23 -13.61 -2.29
C TYR A 402 -15.90 -12.21 -2.80
N PHE A 403 -15.90 -11.25 -1.88
CA PHE A 403 -15.56 -9.87 -2.16
C PHE A 403 -14.76 -9.27 -1.00
N ASP A 404 -13.59 -8.75 -1.27
CA ASP A 404 -12.74 -8.09 -0.28
C ASP A 404 -12.68 -6.59 -0.53
N ALA A 405 -13.63 -5.85 0.03
CA ALA A 405 -13.64 -4.38 -0.04
C ALA A 405 -12.49 -3.75 0.75
N TYR A 406 -12.00 -4.44 1.78
CA TYR A 406 -10.99 -3.95 2.71
C TYR A 406 -9.57 -4.11 2.16
N TYR A 407 -9.05 -5.32 2.12
CA TYR A 407 -7.64 -5.54 1.76
C TYR A 407 -7.39 -5.31 0.27
N ASP A 408 -8.16 -5.94 -0.60
CA ASP A 408 -8.08 -5.72 -2.04
C ASP A 408 -8.35 -4.24 -2.42
N GLY A 409 -9.35 -3.62 -1.79
CA GLY A 409 -9.71 -2.22 -2.05
C GLY A 409 -8.61 -1.25 -1.63
N LEU A 410 -8.02 -1.42 -0.43
CA LEU A 410 -6.94 -0.59 0.07
C LEU A 410 -5.66 -0.77 -0.75
N LEU A 411 -5.24 -2.01 -1.04
CA LEU A 411 -4.06 -2.26 -1.87
C LEU A 411 -4.24 -1.69 -3.27
N ARG A 412 -5.41 -1.87 -3.89
CA ARG A 412 -5.73 -1.28 -5.19
C ARG A 412 -5.55 0.24 -5.17
N LEU A 413 -6.10 0.94 -4.18
CA LEU A 413 -5.98 2.40 -4.08
C LEU A 413 -4.53 2.85 -3.89
N PHE A 414 -3.76 2.19 -3.02
CA PHE A 414 -2.33 2.48 -2.85
C PHE A 414 -1.58 2.38 -4.17
N GLN A 415 -1.84 1.33 -4.96
CA GLN A 415 -1.10 1.12 -6.20
C GLN A 415 -1.53 2.08 -7.32
N PHE A 416 -2.80 2.48 -7.36
CA PHE A 416 -3.22 3.59 -8.22
C PHE A 416 -2.52 4.91 -7.85
N MET A 417 -2.35 5.23 -6.56
CA MET A 417 -1.56 6.38 -6.12
C MET A 417 -0.09 6.24 -6.54
N GLN A 418 0.51 5.06 -6.32
CA GLN A 418 1.92 4.83 -6.61
C GLN A 418 2.23 4.90 -8.10
N LEU A 419 1.45 4.22 -8.94
CA LEU A 419 1.63 4.18 -10.40
C LEU A 419 1.28 5.50 -11.09
N SER A 420 0.40 6.31 -10.50
CA SER A 420 0.09 7.67 -10.99
C SER A 420 1.07 8.75 -10.50
N GLY A 421 2.05 8.39 -9.67
CA GLY A 421 2.98 9.36 -9.06
C GLY A 421 2.36 10.22 -7.97
N ASN A 422 1.25 9.78 -7.37
CA ASN A 422 0.56 10.48 -6.29
C ASN A 422 0.81 9.89 -4.89
N TYR A 423 1.57 8.81 -4.77
CA TYR A 423 2.11 8.36 -3.48
C TYR A 423 3.46 9.05 -3.25
N ARG A 424 3.42 10.21 -2.60
CA ARG A 424 4.54 11.16 -2.56
C ARG A 424 5.18 11.25 -1.19
N VAL A 425 6.46 11.53 -1.19
CA VAL A 425 7.18 12.07 -0.02
C VAL A 425 6.64 13.48 0.23
N ILE A 426 6.15 13.74 1.44
CA ILE A 426 5.66 15.06 1.82
C ILE A 426 6.77 15.80 2.56
N LEU A 427 7.31 16.83 1.91
CA LEU A 427 8.42 17.62 2.41
C LEU A 427 7.96 18.65 3.46
N PRO A 428 8.78 19.00 4.47
CA PRO A 428 8.44 20.00 5.50
C PRO A 428 8.04 21.38 4.95
N GLU A 429 8.59 21.76 3.77
CA GLU A 429 8.28 23.04 3.13
C GLU A 429 6.82 23.10 2.60
N ALA A 430 6.13 21.99 2.57
CA ALA A 430 4.72 21.93 2.21
C ALA A 430 3.79 22.34 3.37
N ALA A 431 4.31 22.44 4.61
CA ALA A 431 3.52 22.83 5.78
C ALA A 431 2.93 24.25 5.59
N GLY A 432 1.63 24.38 5.85
CA GLY A 432 0.90 25.65 5.70
C GLY A 432 0.41 25.96 4.27
N ARG A 433 0.66 25.11 3.28
CA ARG A 433 0.01 25.17 1.98
C ARG A 433 -1.14 24.18 1.95
N GLU A 434 -2.37 24.71 1.86
CA GLU A 434 -3.49 23.88 1.40
C GLU A 434 -3.41 23.78 -0.13
N PRO A 435 -2.93 22.65 -0.71
CA PRO A 435 -3.01 22.49 -2.16
C PRO A 435 -4.48 22.42 -2.53
N LYS A 436 -4.88 23.21 -3.50
CA LYS A 436 -6.18 23.01 -4.13
C LYS A 436 -6.23 21.60 -4.68
N LEU A 437 -7.39 20.96 -4.66
CA LEU A 437 -7.59 19.58 -5.14
C LEU A 437 -6.99 19.39 -6.56
N ASP A 438 -7.09 20.44 -7.41
CA ASP A 438 -6.54 20.47 -8.77
C ASP A 438 -5.01 20.57 -8.81
N GLU A 439 -4.35 21.14 -7.78
CA GLU A 439 -2.88 21.16 -7.66
C GLU A 439 -2.33 19.81 -7.17
N TYR A 440 -3.12 19.07 -6.41
CA TYR A 440 -2.78 17.76 -5.88
C TYR A 440 -2.67 16.70 -6.98
N PHE A 441 -3.49 16.84 -8.02
CA PHE A 441 -3.49 15.97 -9.19
C PHE A 441 -2.77 16.60 -10.40
N ALA A 442 -2.05 17.72 -10.20
CA ALA A 442 -1.33 18.37 -11.29
C ALA A 442 -0.13 17.52 -11.77
N PRO A 443 0.11 17.44 -13.08
CA PRO A 443 1.27 16.73 -13.62
C PRO A 443 2.58 17.29 -13.07
N VAL A 444 3.53 16.41 -12.79
CA VAL A 444 4.88 16.77 -12.29
C VAL A 444 5.60 17.77 -13.21
N SER A 445 5.32 17.75 -14.51
CA SER A 445 5.86 18.70 -15.49
C SER A 445 5.53 20.17 -15.17
N LYS A 446 4.39 20.47 -14.59
CA LYS A 446 4.03 21.86 -14.20
C LYS A 446 4.72 22.35 -12.93
N GLN A 447 5.23 21.44 -12.08
CA GLN A 447 5.96 21.83 -10.87
C GLN A 447 7.42 22.20 -11.17
N VAL A 448 8.01 21.65 -12.24
CA VAL A 448 9.40 21.93 -12.64
C VAL A 448 9.53 23.30 -13.31
N ASP A 449 8.53 23.71 -14.11
CA ASP A 449 8.57 24.99 -14.83
C ASP A 449 8.47 26.22 -13.91
N ARG A 450 7.82 26.10 -12.74
CA ARG A 450 7.72 27.23 -11.79
C ARG A 450 9.01 27.55 -11.04
N LYS A 451 9.95 26.61 -10.91
CA LYS A 451 11.28 26.87 -10.32
C LYS A 451 12.28 27.40 -11.36
N SER A 452 12.17 27.02 -12.63
CA SER A 452 13.05 27.46 -13.71
C SER A 452 12.85 28.93 -14.07
N THR A 453 11.62 29.45 -13.99
CA THR A 453 11.29 30.84 -14.30
C THR A 453 11.74 31.86 -13.24
N ARG A 454 12.11 31.42 -12.03
CA ARG A 454 12.65 32.31 -10.97
C ARG A 454 14.17 32.49 -10.99
N LEU A 455 14.90 31.68 -11.76
CA LEU A 455 16.35 31.75 -11.85
C LEU A 455 16.87 32.59 -13.05
N ASN A 456 15.98 33.05 -13.93
CA ASN A 456 16.32 33.88 -15.10
C ASN A 456 15.87 35.35 -14.98
N SER A 457 15.54 35.81 -13.76
CA SER A 457 15.20 37.22 -13.49
C SER A 457 16.01 37.78 -12.31
N SER A 458 17.35 37.62 -12.39
CA SER A 458 18.29 38.37 -11.56
C SER A 458 19.55 38.66 -12.36
#